data_49a9c3645454edfc6f205a82f8b1fe86
#
_entry.id   49a9c3645454edfc6f205a82f8b1fe86
#
_cell.length_a   1.000
_cell.length_b   1.000
_cell.length_c   1.000
_cell.angle_alpha   90.00
_cell.angle_beta   90.00
_cell.angle_gamma   90.00
#
_symmetry.space_group_name_H-M   'P 1'
#
loop_
_entity.id
_entity.type
_entity.pdbx_description
1 polymer ?
#
loop_
_entity_poly.entity_id
_entity_poly.type
_entity_poly.pdbx_seq_one_letter_code
_entity_poly.pdbx_strand_id
1 'polypeptide(L)'
;MKEERPWGFYEVLHDGEDCKLKRITVNPGGRLSLQYHFKRDEFWRVKEGVATVTINEEVYELQKNDYIQITRGTHHRVENKQNIPLVFIETQTGEYFGEDDIVRLQDDYDRA
;
A
#
# COMPACT_ATOMS: atom_id res chain seq x y z
N MET A 1 4.67 16.28 -2.68
CA MET A 1 5.62 16.16 -1.58
C MET A 1 5.90 14.69 -1.28
N LYS A 2 7.14 14.37 -1.05
CA LYS A 2 7.62 12.99 -0.92
C LYS A 2 7.80 12.62 0.55
N GLU A 3 7.25 11.50 0.96
CA GLU A 3 7.37 11.00 2.32
C GLU A 3 8.22 9.73 2.31
N GLU A 4 9.40 9.78 2.92
CA GLU A 4 10.31 8.64 3.00
C GLU A 4 9.85 7.62 4.03
N ARG A 5 10.04 6.34 3.70
CA ARG A 5 9.73 5.19 4.55
C ARG A 5 10.84 4.15 4.43
N PRO A 6 10.99 3.22 5.38
CA PRO A 6 12.07 2.22 5.31
C PRO A 6 12.05 1.39 4.03
N TRP A 7 10.87 1.16 3.45
CA TRP A 7 10.69 0.33 2.25
C TRP A 7 10.70 1.14 0.95
N GLY A 8 10.76 2.46 0.99
CA GLY A 8 10.70 3.31 -0.19
C GLY A 8 10.14 4.68 0.14
N PHE A 9 9.15 5.13 -0.61
CA PHE A 9 8.53 6.44 -0.36
C PHE A 9 7.15 6.52 -1.00
N TYR A 10 6.39 7.54 -0.62
CA TYR A 10 5.14 7.85 -1.31
C TYR A 10 5.00 9.36 -1.53
N GLU A 11 4.15 9.71 -2.49
CA GLU A 11 3.80 11.09 -2.80
C GLU A 11 2.29 11.22 -2.74
N VAL A 12 1.79 12.26 -2.06
CA VAL A 12 0.36 12.55 -2.04
C VAL A 12 0.03 13.31 -3.31
N LEU A 13 -0.83 12.72 -4.15
CA LEU A 13 -1.25 13.32 -5.42
C LEU A 13 -2.53 14.13 -5.26
N HIS A 14 -3.39 13.73 -4.34
CA HIS A 14 -4.64 14.42 -4.05
C HIS A 14 -5.05 14.14 -2.61
N ASP A 15 -5.49 15.15 -1.90
CA ASP A 15 -5.92 15.03 -0.52
C ASP A 15 -7.27 15.73 -0.37
N GLY A 16 -8.35 14.99 -0.61
CA GLY A 16 -9.70 15.48 -0.54
C GLY A 16 -10.44 15.03 0.71
N GLU A 17 -11.68 15.45 0.87
CA GLU A 17 -12.51 15.07 2.02
C GLU A 17 -12.92 13.62 1.99
N ASP A 18 -13.21 13.10 0.81
CA ASP A 18 -13.77 11.75 0.62
C ASP A 18 -12.81 10.79 -0.08
N CYS A 19 -11.67 11.27 -0.55
CA CYS A 19 -10.66 10.40 -1.15
C CYS A 19 -9.27 11.03 -1.04
N LYS A 20 -8.28 10.15 -1.02
CA LYS A 20 -6.87 10.55 -1.01
C LYS A 20 -6.12 9.64 -1.97
N LEU A 21 -5.31 10.22 -2.84
CA LEU A 21 -4.52 9.49 -3.83
C LEU A 21 -3.04 9.61 -3.49
N LYS A 22 -2.35 8.48 -3.56
CA LYS A 22 -0.90 8.42 -3.36
C LYS A 22 -0.24 7.66 -4.49
N ARG A 23 0.96 8.09 -4.88
CA ARG A 23 1.86 7.27 -5.68
C ARG A 23 2.87 6.65 -4.72
N ILE A 24 2.90 5.33 -4.68
CA ILE A 24 3.76 4.58 -3.76
C ILE A 24 4.84 3.89 -4.56
N THR A 25 6.09 4.09 -4.14
CA THR A 25 7.27 3.45 -4.75
C THR A 25 7.91 2.55 -3.70
N VAL A 26 8.02 1.27 -4.03
CA VAL A 26 8.63 0.27 -3.15
C VAL A 26 9.97 -0.13 -3.75
N ASN A 27 11.05 0.03 -2.98
CA ASN A 27 12.39 -0.35 -3.40
C ASN A 27 12.49 -1.85 -3.64
N PRO A 28 13.40 -2.30 -4.53
CA PRO A 28 13.67 -3.74 -4.67
C PRO A 28 13.90 -4.39 -3.31
N GLY A 29 13.19 -5.48 -3.03
CA GLY A 29 13.25 -6.16 -1.76
C GLY A 29 12.46 -5.51 -0.63
N GLY A 30 11.86 -4.35 -0.86
CA GLY A 30 11.07 -3.66 0.16
C GLY A 30 9.74 -4.39 0.44
N ARG A 31 9.31 -4.34 1.69
CA ARG A 31 8.06 -4.97 2.12
C ARG A 31 7.37 -4.08 3.15
N LEU A 32 6.13 -3.73 2.90
CA LEU A 32 5.32 -2.98 3.84
C LEU A 32 4.86 -3.91 4.98
N SER A 33 4.40 -3.33 6.07
CA SER A 33 3.88 -4.11 7.19
C SER A 33 2.62 -4.87 6.77
N LEU A 34 2.36 -5.99 7.45
CA LEU A 34 1.05 -6.64 7.41
C LEU A 34 0.14 -5.80 8.29
N GLN A 35 -0.92 -5.24 7.71
CA GLN A 35 -1.70 -4.21 8.35
C GLN A 35 -3.17 -4.25 7.95
N TYR A 36 -4.01 -3.51 8.69
CA TYR A 36 -5.39 -3.26 8.30
C TYR A 36 -5.83 -1.89 8.79
N HIS A 37 -6.97 -1.42 8.28
CA HIS A 37 -7.55 -0.11 8.60
C HIS A 37 -9.03 -0.27 8.94
N PHE A 38 -9.54 0.59 9.80
CA PHE A 38 -10.95 0.57 10.21
C PHE A 38 -11.82 1.57 9.45
N LYS A 39 -11.23 2.65 8.95
CA LYS A 39 -12.00 3.81 8.49
C LYS A 39 -11.85 4.10 7.01
N ARG A 40 -11.11 3.27 6.27
CA ARG A 40 -10.91 3.48 4.84
C ARG A 40 -10.81 2.18 4.07
N ASP A 41 -11.22 2.23 2.81
CA ASP A 41 -10.95 1.22 1.81
C ASP A 41 -9.80 1.70 0.94
N GLU A 42 -9.14 0.80 0.24
CA GLU A 42 -8.05 1.14 -0.66
C GLU A 42 -8.23 0.44 -1.99
N PHE A 43 -7.84 1.13 -3.06
CA PHE A 43 -7.80 0.58 -4.41
C PHE A 43 -6.39 0.81 -4.93
N TRP A 44 -5.73 -0.24 -5.36
CA TRP A 44 -4.35 -0.18 -5.87
C TRP A 44 -4.30 -0.57 -7.32
N ARG A 45 -3.61 0.23 -8.14
CA ARG A 45 -3.32 -0.11 -9.55
C ARG A 45 -1.82 -0.01 -9.77
N VAL A 46 -1.22 -1.10 -10.28
CA VAL A 46 0.22 -1.16 -10.54
C VAL A 46 0.55 -0.34 -11.79
N LYS A 47 1.58 0.50 -11.68
CA LYS A 47 2.08 1.32 -12.78
C LYS A 47 3.40 0.81 -13.32
N GLU A 48 4.24 0.22 -12.48
CA GLU A 48 5.57 -0.26 -12.85
C GLU A 48 5.98 -1.38 -11.90
N GLY A 49 6.65 -2.39 -12.44
CA GLY A 49 7.12 -3.52 -11.64
C GLY A 49 6.03 -4.55 -11.37
N VAL A 50 6.27 -5.38 -10.37
CA VAL A 50 5.35 -6.45 -9.97
C VAL A 50 5.09 -6.34 -8.47
N ALA A 51 3.82 -6.28 -8.09
CA ALA A 51 3.41 -6.24 -6.69
C ALA A 51 3.04 -7.65 -6.23
N THR A 52 3.71 -8.14 -5.18
CA THR A 52 3.30 -9.35 -4.50
C THR A 52 2.42 -8.92 -3.33
N VAL A 53 1.12 -9.16 -3.44
CA VAL A 53 0.13 -8.67 -2.49
C VAL A 53 -0.44 -9.84 -1.69
N THR A 54 -0.40 -9.72 -0.36
CA THR A 54 -1.03 -10.68 0.53
C THR A 54 -2.35 -10.08 1.03
N ILE A 55 -3.44 -10.79 0.81
CA ILE A 55 -4.78 -10.43 1.30
C ILE A 55 -5.25 -11.56 2.20
N ASN A 56 -5.34 -11.29 3.49
CA ASN A 56 -5.59 -12.30 4.51
C ASN A 56 -4.53 -13.41 4.39
N GLU A 57 -4.88 -14.60 3.93
CA GLU A 57 -3.94 -15.71 3.78
C GLU A 57 -3.58 -16.02 2.33
N GLU A 58 -4.12 -15.24 1.37
CA GLU A 58 -3.89 -15.48 -0.05
C GLU A 58 -2.88 -14.49 -0.62
N VAL A 59 -2.05 -14.97 -1.55
CA VAL A 59 -1.01 -14.17 -2.20
C VAL A 59 -1.31 -14.03 -3.67
N TYR A 60 -1.26 -12.79 -4.17
CA TYR A 60 -1.51 -12.45 -5.56
C TYR A 60 -0.29 -11.73 -6.13
N GLU A 61 -0.01 -11.96 -7.42
CA GLU A 61 0.96 -11.15 -8.15
C GLU A 61 0.23 -10.23 -9.11
N LEU A 62 0.45 -8.93 -8.96
CA LEU A 62 -0.14 -7.91 -9.82
C LEU A 62 0.94 -7.33 -10.72
N GLN A 63 0.71 -7.35 -12.01
CA GLN A 63 1.58 -6.77 -13.01
C GLN A 63 1.05 -5.42 -13.46
N LYS A 64 1.80 -4.74 -14.34
CA LYS A 64 1.41 -3.42 -14.83
C LYS A 64 -0.06 -3.41 -15.29
N ASN A 65 -0.80 -2.42 -14.80
CA ASN A 65 -2.22 -2.17 -15.04
C ASN A 65 -3.18 -3.09 -14.28
N ASP A 66 -2.70 -4.13 -13.60
CA ASP A 66 -3.53 -4.90 -12.70
C ASP A 66 -3.92 -4.05 -11.48
N TYR A 67 -5.04 -4.40 -10.87
CA TYR A 67 -5.55 -3.66 -9.71
C TYR A 67 -6.14 -4.61 -8.68
N ILE A 68 -6.30 -4.11 -7.45
CA ILE A 68 -6.93 -4.85 -6.37
C ILE A 68 -7.70 -3.87 -5.47
N GLN A 69 -8.85 -4.30 -4.98
CA GLN A 69 -9.66 -3.58 -4.01
C GLN A 69 -9.42 -4.18 -2.64
N ILE A 70 -9.08 -3.35 -1.66
CA ILE A 70 -8.85 -3.76 -0.28
C ILE A 70 -9.87 -3.07 0.59
N THR A 71 -10.83 -3.84 1.10
CA THR A 71 -11.89 -3.30 1.97
C THR A 71 -11.36 -3.12 3.39
N ARG A 72 -11.96 -2.19 4.13
CA ARG A 72 -11.58 -1.93 5.52
C ARG A 72 -11.66 -3.20 6.36
N GLY A 73 -10.76 -3.34 7.31
CA GLY A 73 -10.66 -4.54 8.16
C GLY A 73 -9.90 -5.70 7.53
N THR A 74 -9.58 -5.64 6.24
CA THR A 74 -8.87 -6.70 5.54
C THR A 74 -7.37 -6.61 5.84
N HIS A 75 -6.78 -7.71 6.29
CA HIS A 75 -5.34 -7.79 6.53
C HIS A 75 -4.62 -7.85 5.18
N HIS A 76 -3.67 -6.96 4.97
CA HIS A 76 -3.01 -6.87 3.66
C HIS A 76 -1.55 -6.43 3.80
N ARG A 77 -0.77 -6.80 2.80
CA ARG A 77 0.65 -6.45 2.70
C ARG A 77 1.05 -6.45 1.24
N VAL A 78 1.96 -5.56 0.86
CA VAL A 78 2.59 -5.57 -0.45
C VAL A 78 4.11 -5.71 -0.29
N GLU A 79 4.71 -6.45 -1.21
CA GLU A 79 6.13 -6.69 -1.25
C GLU A 79 6.64 -6.56 -2.68
N ASN A 80 7.83 -5.99 -2.85
CA ASN A 80 8.53 -5.97 -4.13
C ASN A 80 9.63 -7.03 -4.12
N LYS A 81 9.36 -8.17 -4.76
CA LYS A 81 10.32 -9.28 -4.86
C LYS A 81 11.23 -9.17 -6.08
N GLN A 82 11.10 -8.13 -6.86
CA GLN A 82 11.86 -7.93 -8.08
C GLN A 82 13.09 -7.07 -7.82
N ASN A 83 13.93 -6.89 -8.84
CA ASN A 83 15.13 -6.07 -8.75
C ASN A 83 14.96 -4.70 -9.41
N ILE A 84 13.73 -4.31 -9.69
CA ILE A 84 13.36 -2.98 -10.18
C ILE A 84 12.32 -2.37 -9.22
N PRO A 85 12.16 -1.04 -9.20
CA PRO A 85 11.15 -0.42 -8.34
C PRO A 85 9.73 -0.89 -8.69
N LEU A 86 8.90 -0.99 -7.66
CA LEU A 86 7.46 -1.19 -7.82
C LEU A 86 6.79 0.16 -7.60
N VAL A 87 5.95 0.58 -8.54
CA VAL A 87 5.16 1.81 -8.41
C VAL A 87 3.69 1.46 -8.58
N PHE A 88 2.87 1.89 -7.63
CA PHE A 88 1.42 1.75 -7.76
C PHE A 88 0.71 2.99 -7.25
N ILE A 89 -0.50 3.21 -7.77
CA ILE A 89 -1.37 4.30 -7.35
C ILE A 89 -2.38 3.73 -6.38
N GLU A 90 -2.44 4.33 -5.20
CA GLU A 90 -3.37 3.97 -4.15
C GLU A 90 -4.44 5.04 -4.03
N THR A 91 -5.70 4.63 -4.15
CA THR A 91 -6.85 5.50 -3.88
C THR A 91 -7.46 5.06 -2.57
N GLN A 92 -7.50 5.97 -1.59
CA GLN A 92 -8.13 5.74 -0.29
C GLN A 92 -9.49 6.39 -0.30
N THR A 93 -10.52 5.66 0.09
CA THR A 93 -11.89 6.18 0.20
C THR A 93 -12.46 5.82 1.57
N GLY A 94 -13.19 6.73 2.18
CA GLY A 94 -13.76 6.52 3.50
C GLY A 94 -13.86 7.80 4.30
N GLU A 95 -13.86 7.66 5.62
CA GLU A 95 -14.12 8.76 6.55
C GLU A 95 -12.86 9.42 7.07
N TYR A 96 -11.73 8.72 7.02
CA TYR A 96 -10.52 9.19 7.65
C TYR A 96 -9.28 8.53 7.01
N PHE A 97 -8.25 9.33 6.72
CA PHE A 97 -7.06 8.86 6.01
C PHE A 97 -5.77 9.03 6.82
N GLY A 98 -5.88 9.29 8.12
CA GLY A 98 -4.71 9.46 8.96
C GLY A 98 -3.94 8.16 9.16
N GLU A 99 -2.63 8.27 9.34
CA GLU A 99 -1.75 7.12 9.52
C GLU A 99 -1.94 6.43 10.88
N ASP A 100 -2.61 7.07 11.82
CA ASP A 100 -2.95 6.48 13.11
C ASP A 100 -4.11 5.47 13.05
N ASP A 101 -4.77 5.34 11.88
CA ASP A 101 -5.76 4.29 11.64
C ASP A 101 -5.12 2.98 11.16
N ILE A 102 -3.79 2.90 11.13
CA ILE A 102 -3.09 1.69 10.73
C ILE A 102 -2.85 0.81 11.96
N VAL A 103 -3.27 -0.46 11.87
CA VAL A 103 -2.88 -1.49 12.83
C VAL A 103 -1.86 -2.38 12.14
N ARG A 104 -0.62 -2.36 12.64
CA ARG A 104 0.47 -3.16 12.07
C ARG A 104 0.59 -4.46 12.86
N LEU A 105 0.44 -5.58 12.16
CA LEU A 105 0.51 -6.92 12.75
C LEU A 105 1.91 -7.50 12.67
N GLN A 106 2.62 -7.24 11.56
CA GLN A 106 4.00 -7.64 11.34
C GLN A 106 4.69 -6.53 10.59
N ASP A 107 5.87 -6.14 11.04
CA ASP A 107 6.63 -5.07 10.41
C ASP A 107 8.12 -5.39 10.49
N ASP A 108 8.77 -5.54 9.33
CA ASP A 108 10.20 -5.83 9.23
C ASP A 108 11.08 -4.72 9.80
N TYR A 109 10.52 -3.54 10.04
CA TYR A 109 11.26 -2.35 10.48
C TYR A 109 10.94 -1.96 11.92
N ASP A 110 10.33 -2.87 12.69
CA ASP A 110 10.04 -2.69 14.12
C ASP A 110 9.16 -1.49 14.46
N ARG A 111 8.17 -1.18 13.62
CA ARG A 111 7.20 -0.12 13.88
C ARG A 111 5.89 -0.65 14.48
N ALA A 112 5.76 -1.95 14.55
CA ALA A 112 4.53 -2.59 15.04
C ALA A 112 4.41 -2.45 16.57
#